data_24b2b4372aa1cc641d56231a1d8696eb
#
_entry.id   24b2b4372aa1cc641d56231a1d8696eb
#
_cell.length_a   1.000
_cell.length_b   1.000
_cell.length_c   1.000
_cell.angle_alpha   90.00
_cell.angle_beta   90.00
_cell.angle_gamma   90.00
#
_symmetry.space_group_name_H-M   'P 1'
#
loop_
_entity.id
_entity.type
_entity.pdbx_description
1 polymer ?
#
loop_
_entity_poly.entity_id
_entity_poly.type
_entity_poly.pdbx_seq_one_letter_code
_entity_poly.pdbx_strand_id
1 'polypeptide(L)'
;FAYNLPTWACITGTKLRDVEGSTCSGCYAHERGRYRFPNVKEALNRRLKSLDDPKWIEAMTVLVAHYSLKVPFFRWHDSGDLQSVQHLKNIFEVCNATPQVEHWIPTREAKFLPLNTDSIPKNLIMRLSGHKIDKPAAGFWPWTSTVVTQAKSCPAAEQENQCKDCRACWDRGTANIAYPLH
;
A
#
# COMPACT_ATOMS: atom_id res chain seq x y z
N PHE A 1 -10.01 2.37 5.96
CA PHE A 1 -9.52 3.69 5.45
C PHE A 1 -8.15 3.51 4.81
N ALA A 2 -7.76 4.46 3.94
CA ALA A 2 -6.46 4.45 3.28
C ALA A 2 -5.90 5.86 3.11
N TYR A 3 -4.57 6.00 3.25
CA TYR A 3 -3.81 7.19 2.86
C TYR A 3 -3.19 6.95 1.48
N ASN A 4 -3.40 7.87 0.56
CA ASN A 4 -3.02 7.71 -0.85
C ASN A 4 -2.06 8.79 -1.31
N LEU A 5 -1.11 8.40 -2.15
CA LEU A 5 -0.19 9.27 -2.86
C LEU A 5 -0.44 9.21 -4.38
N PRO A 6 0.07 10.18 -5.15
CA PRO A 6 -0.10 10.18 -6.59
C PRO A 6 0.73 9.07 -7.26
N THR A 7 0.18 8.43 -8.27
CA THR A 7 0.87 7.35 -9.01
C THR A 7 2.02 7.85 -9.88
N TRP A 8 2.04 9.11 -10.26
CA TRP A 8 3.18 9.70 -10.99
C TRP A 8 4.41 9.89 -10.11
N ALA A 9 4.27 9.79 -8.79
CA ALA A 9 5.38 9.79 -7.84
C ALA A 9 5.90 8.38 -7.52
N CYS A 10 5.28 7.30 -8.02
CA CYS A 10 5.80 5.94 -7.85
C CYS A 10 7.14 5.79 -8.57
N ILE A 11 8.21 5.46 -7.86
CA ILE A 11 9.56 5.35 -8.45
C ILE A 11 9.66 4.10 -9.31
N THR A 12 9.38 2.93 -8.76
CA THR A 12 9.38 1.65 -9.47
C THR A 12 8.17 1.53 -10.40
N GLY A 13 6.98 1.94 -9.95
CA GLY A 13 5.76 1.85 -10.75
C GLY A 13 5.81 2.66 -12.04
N THR A 14 6.44 3.84 -12.05
CA THR A 14 6.62 4.65 -13.25
C THR A 14 7.50 3.95 -14.29
N LYS A 15 8.59 3.30 -13.86
CA LYS A 15 9.47 2.52 -14.74
C LYS A 15 8.77 1.29 -15.32
N LEU A 16 7.88 0.67 -14.55
CA LEU A 16 7.17 -0.52 -14.97
C LEU A 16 5.95 -0.22 -15.85
N ARG A 17 5.52 1.03 -15.96
CA ARG A 17 4.30 1.42 -16.70
C ARG A 17 4.39 1.05 -18.17
N ASP A 18 5.55 1.24 -18.77
CA ASP A 18 5.80 0.99 -20.18
C ASP A 18 6.33 -0.45 -20.43
N VAL A 19 6.36 -1.30 -19.40
CA VAL A 19 6.79 -2.70 -19.50
C VAL A 19 5.57 -3.59 -19.66
N GLU A 20 5.43 -4.20 -20.83
CA GLU A 20 4.35 -5.14 -21.11
C GLU A 20 4.33 -6.32 -20.11
N GLY A 21 3.13 -6.71 -19.68
CA GLY A 21 2.94 -7.77 -18.68
C GLY A 21 3.35 -7.37 -17.26
N SER A 22 3.73 -6.11 -17.03
CA SER A 22 3.93 -5.62 -15.67
C SER A 22 2.59 -5.32 -15.01
N THR A 23 2.55 -5.40 -13.67
CA THR A 23 1.37 -5.04 -12.88
C THR A 23 1.08 -3.53 -12.89
N CYS A 24 2.03 -2.71 -13.35
CA CYS A 24 1.88 -1.26 -13.44
C CYS A 24 1.47 -0.77 -14.82
N SER A 25 1.59 -1.58 -15.89
CA SER A 25 1.14 -1.22 -17.24
C SER A 25 -0.38 -1.02 -17.32
N GLY A 26 -1.14 -1.75 -16.51
CA GLY A 26 -2.59 -1.61 -16.36
C GLY A 26 -3.04 -0.92 -15.07
N CYS A 27 -2.21 -0.07 -14.47
CA CYS A 27 -2.48 0.52 -13.16
C CYS A 27 -3.83 1.26 -13.11
N TYR A 28 -4.75 0.73 -12.29
CA TYR A 28 -6.09 1.30 -12.11
C TYR A 28 -6.10 2.71 -11.54
N ALA A 29 -5.06 3.07 -10.78
CA ALA A 29 -4.93 4.37 -10.16
C ALA A 29 -4.20 5.40 -11.04
N HIS A 30 -3.77 5.01 -12.26
CA HIS A 30 -3.19 5.92 -13.22
C HIS A 30 -4.25 6.42 -14.18
N GLU A 31 -4.75 7.63 -13.94
CA GLU A 31 -5.74 8.34 -14.78
C GLU A 31 -7.04 7.56 -15.08
N ARG A 32 -7.39 6.59 -14.23
CA ARG A 32 -8.64 5.82 -14.35
C ARG A 32 -9.56 6.05 -13.14
N GLY A 33 -10.82 5.76 -13.31
CA GLY A 33 -11.82 5.90 -12.27
C GLY A 33 -11.77 7.27 -11.59
N ARG A 34 -11.80 7.29 -10.26
CA ARG A 34 -11.74 8.52 -9.44
C ARG A 34 -10.43 9.31 -9.57
N TYR A 35 -9.33 8.64 -9.95
CA TYR A 35 -8.00 9.27 -10.03
C TYR A 35 -7.81 10.22 -11.22
N ARG A 36 -8.74 10.22 -12.19
CA ARG A 36 -8.76 11.16 -13.32
C ARG A 36 -9.27 12.57 -12.94
N PHE A 37 -10.03 12.68 -11.85
CA PHE A 37 -10.66 13.95 -11.47
C PHE A 37 -9.64 14.97 -10.93
N PRO A 38 -9.71 16.24 -11.36
CA PRO A 38 -8.74 17.29 -10.96
C PRO A 38 -8.64 17.47 -9.44
N ASN A 39 -9.76 17.49 -8.74
CA ASN A 39 -9.81 17.64 -7.28
C ASN A 39 -9.13 16.47 -6.55
N VAL A 40 -9.22 15.25 -7.08
CA VAL A 40 -8.52 14.08 -6.54
C VAL A 40 -7.02 14.21 -6.79
N LYS A 41 -6.62 14.58 -8.02
CA LYS A 41 -5.20 14.83 -8.36
C LYS A 41 -4.59 15.91 -7.46
N GLU A 42 -5.29 16.99 -7.24
CA GLU A 42 -4.86 18.07 -6.34
C GLU A 42 -4.72 17.59 -4.88
N ALA A 43 -5.68 16.81 -4.38
CA ALA A 43 -5.61 16.24 -3.04
C ALA A 43 -4.41 15.29 -2.88
N LEU A 44 -4.10 14.49 -3.90
CA LEU A 44 -2.93 13.61 -3.90
C LEU A 44 -1.62 14.41 -3.92
N ASN A 45 -1.56 15.51 -4.69
CA ASN A 45 -0.41 16.41 -4.72
C ASN A 45 -0.18 17.10 -3.36
N ARG A 46 -1.24 17.56 -2.70
CA ARG A 46 -1.13 18.11 -1.34
C ARG A 46 -0.58 17.09 -0.35
N ARG A 47 -1.03 15.84 -0.41
CA ARG A 47 -0.50 14.76 0.44
C ARG A 47 0.97 14.46 0.15
N LEU A 48 1.37 14.46 -1.12
CA LEU A 48 2.79 14.26 -1.47
C LEU A 48 3.65 15.38 -0.89
N LYS A 49 3.24 16.64 -1.04
CA LYS A 49 3.95 17.79 -0.48
C LYS A 49 4.00 17.76 1.05
N SER A 50 2.96 17.24 1.70
CA SER A 50 2.91 17.19 3.16
C SER A 50 3.85 16.17 3.78
N LEU A 51 4.48 15.27 3.01
CA LEU A 51 5.43 14.28 3.56
C LEU A 51 6.66 14.94 4.22
N ASP A 52 7.01 16.15 3.79
CA ASP A 52 8.14 16.93 4.32
C ASP A 52 7.72 17.87 5.47
N ASP A 53 6.43 17.90 5.83
CA ASP A 53 5.94 18.72 6.93
C ASP A 53 6.35 18.11 8.27
N PRO A 54 7.02 18.87 9.18
CA PRO A 54 7.45 18.36 10.49
C PRO A 54 6.29 17.88 11.37
N LYS A 55 5.05 18.32 11.11
CA LYS A 55 3.84 17.89 11.81
C LYS A 55 3.16 16.68 11.18
N TRP A 56 3.73 16.10 10.11
CA TRP A 56 3.08 15.02 9.37
C TRP A 56 2.81 13.80 10.26
N ILE A 57 3.76 13.40 11.12
CA ILE A 57 3.61 12.25 12.02
C ILE A 57 2.46 12.50 13.00
N GLU A 58 2.44 13.68 13.66
CA GLU A 58 1.37 14.05 14.58
C GLU A 58 0.00 14.05 13.91
N ALA A 59 -0.12 14.72 12.76
CA ALA A 59 -1.35 14.82 12.00
C ALA A 59 -1.84 13.44 11.54
N MET A 60 -0.95 12.59 11.04
CA MET A 60 -1.30 11.23 10.60
C MET A 60 -1.69 10.34 11.77
N THR A 61 -1.04 10.45 12.92
CA THR A 61 -1.41 9.73 14.15
C THR A 61 -2.85 10.06 14.56
N VAL A 62 -3.21 11.33 14.60
CA VAL A 62 -4.59 11.77 14.92
C VAL A 62 -5.59 11.26 13.88
N LEU A 63 -5.28 11.38 12.60
CA LEU A 63 -6.17 10.92 11.52
C LEU A 63 -6.37 9.39 11.55
N VAL A 64 -5.28 8.63 11.70
CA VAL A 64 -5.35 7.16 11.79
C VAL A 64 -6.17 6.74 13.00
N ALA A 65 -5.91 7.28 14.18
CA ALA A 65 -6.65 6.97 15.40
C ALA A 65 -8.15 7.29 15.22
N HIS A 66 -8.48 8.47 14.70
CA HIS A 66 -9.87 8.91 14.50
C HIS A 66 -10.63 8.00 13.51
N TYR A 67 -10.07 7.77 12.33
CA TYR A 67 -10.76 6.98 11.30
C TYR A 67 -10.79 5.48 11.59
N SER A 68 -9.95 5.00 12.50
CA SER A 68 -9.90 3.58 12.89
C SER A 68 -10.71 3.22 14.13
N LEU A 69 -11.46 4.18 14.72
CA LEU A 69 -12.27 3.95 15.93
C LEU A 69 -13.28 2.81 15.79
N LYS A 70 -13.93 2.68 14.64
CA LYS A 70 -14.94 1.64 14.38
C LYS A 70 -14.37 0.39 13.73
N VAL A 71 -13.35 0.56 12.90
CA VAL A 71 -12.69 -0.52 12.15
C VAL A 71 -11.18 -0.31 12.29
N PRO A 72 -10.50 -1.04 13.21
CA PRO A 72 -9.12 -0.80 13.58
C PRO A 72 -8.13 -1.36 12.54
N PHE A 73 -8.40 -1.13 11.25
CA PHE A 73 -7.58 -1.56 10.12
C PHE A 73 -7.31 -0.38 9.21
N PHE A 74 -6.02 -0.10 8.96
CA PHE A 74 -5.58 1.00 8.12
C PHE A 74 -4.68 0.50 7.00
N ARG A 75 -4.91 1.01 5.78
CA ARG A 75 -4.10 0.73 4.59
C ARG A 75 -3.28 1.95 4.21
N TRP A 76 -1.99 1.75 4.08
CA TRP A 76 -1.12 2.71 3.42
C TRP A 76 -1.13 2.45 1.91
N HIS A 77 -1.27 3.51 1.12
CA HIS A 77 -1.16 3.48 -0.34
C HIS A 77 -2.16 2.55 -1.07
N ASP A 78 -3.43 2.96 -1.11
CA ASP A 78 -4.36 2.44 -2.13
C ASP A 78 -3.91 2.87 -3.55
N SER A 79 -3.29 4.05 -3.66
CA SER A 79 -2.54 4.53 -4.82
C SER A 79 -1.23 5.19 -4.37
N GLY A 80 -0.25 5.24 -5.26
CA GLY A 80 1.10 5.69 -4.94
C GLY A 80 1.93 4.60 -4.27
N ASP A 81 3.12 4.93 -3.80
CA ASP A 81 4.04 4.03 -3.12
C ASP A 81 4.98 4.80 -2.19
N LEU A 82 5.83 4.11 -1.44
CA LEU A 82 6.87 4.69 -0.60
C LEU A 82 7.76 5.66 -1.41
N GLN A 83 8.09 6.81 -0.80
CA GLN A 83 8.88 7.84 -1.45
C GLN A 83 10.35 7.84 -1.02
N SER A 84 10.61 7.41 0.22
CA SER A 84 11.96 7.36 0.80
C SER A 84 12.01 6.45 2.02
N VAL A 85 13.23 6.17 2.50
CA VAL A 85 13.45 5.51 3.79
C VAL A 85 12.90 6.38 4.94
N GLN A 86 13.01 7.72 4.83
CA GLN A 86 12.47 8.62 5.85
C GLN A 86 10.93 8.56 5.91
N HIS A 87 10.27 8.51 4.74
CA HIS A 87 8.81 8.30 4.69
C HIS A 87 8.40 6.99 5.37
N LEU A 88 9.14 5.90 5.15
CA LEU A 88 8.89 4.63 5.83
C LEU A 88 9.08 4.76 7.35
N LYS A 89 10.16 5.41 7.82
CA LYS A 89 10.39 5.66 9.25
C LYS A 89 9.25 6.46 9.87
N ASN A 90 8.78 7.50 9.19
CA ASN A 90 7.64 8.30 9.66
C ASN A 90 6.36 7.45 9.77
N ILE A 91 6.13 6.52 8.83
CA ILE A 91 5.03 5.55 8.93
C ILE A 91 5.21 4.63 10.15
N PHE A 92 6.42 4.18 10.45
CA PHE A 92 6.69 3.37 11.65
C PHE A 92 6.35 4.12 12.94
N GLU A 93 6.70 5.42 13.03
CA GLU A 93 6.33 6.26 14.18
C GLU A 93 4.80 6.35 14.34
N VAL A 94 4.06 6.55 13.24
CA VAL A 94 2.59 6.56 13.28
C VAL A 94 2.04 5.20 13.74
N CYS A 95 2.59 4.08 13.24
CA CYS A 95 2.18 2.75 13.68
C CYS A 95 2.42 2.52 15.17
N ASN A 96 3.60 2.92 15.68
CA ASN A 96 3.94 2.83 17.10
C ASN A 96 3.04 3.70 17.97
N ALA A 97 2.64 4.88 17.47
CA ALA A 97 1.73 5.80 18.17
C ALA A 97 0.25 5.37 18.11
N THR A 98 -0.09 4.37 17.28
CA THR A 98 -1.45 3.83 17.14
C THR A 98 -1.48 2.31 17.32
N PRO A 99 -1.05 1.78 18.49
CA PRO A 99 -0.88 0.33 18.71
C PRO A 99 -2.21 -0.46 18.65
N GLN A 100 -3.34 0.20 18.77
CA GLN A 100 -4.68 -0.39 18.64
C GLN A 100 -5.14 -0.57 17.19
N VAL A 101 -4.38 -0.10 16.20
CA VAL A 101 -4.73 -0.16 14.78
C VAL A 101 -3.78 -1.12 14.07
N GLU A 102 -4.33 -2.06 13.31
CA GLU A 102 -3.57 -2.93 12.42
C GLU A 102 -3.30 -2.23 11.09
N HIS A 103 -2.04 -2.12 10.73
CA HIS A 103 -1.59 -1.44 9.52
C HIS A 103 -1.13 -2.41 8.45
N TRP A 104 -1.39 -2.07 7.21
CA TRP A 104 -0.89 -2.78 6.04
C TRP A 104 -0.37 -1.80 5.00
N ILE A 105 0.81 -2.09 4.43
CA ILE A 105 1.41 -1.35 3.33
C ILE A 105 1.82 -2.28 2.19
N PRO A 106 1.21 -2.19 1.00
CA PRO A 106 1.75 -2.78 -0.21
C PRO A 106 2.84 -1.86 -0.78
N THR A 107 3.96 -2.41 -1.21
CA THR A 107 5.03 -1.63 -1.84
C THR A 107 5.75 -2.40 -2.94
N ARG A 108 6.21 -1.71 -3.98
CA ARG A 108 7.16 -2.21 -4.99
C ARG A 108 8.57 -1.66 -4.77
N GLU A 109 8.73 -0.77 -3.80
CA GLU A 109 10.01 -0.12 -3.52
C GLU A 109 10.87 -0.99 -2.59
N ALA A 110 11.32 -2.14 -3.10
CA ALA A 110 12.13 -3.11 -2.34
C ALA A 110 13.36 -2.47 -1.69
N LYS A 111 13.93 -1.44 -2.30
CA LYS A 111 15.11 -0.69 -1.78
C LYS A 111 14.85 0.07 -0.49
N PHE A 112 13.59 0.30 -0.11
CA PHE A 112 13.23 0.98 1.12
C PHE A 112 12.84 0.01 2.25
N LEU A 113 12.72 -1.29 1.95
CA LEU A 113 12.46 -2.29 2.96
C LEU A 113 13.61 -2.34 3.98
N PRO A 114 13.31 -2.57 5.27
CA PRO A 114 14.36 -2.79 6.26
C PRO A 114 15.12 -4.10 5.97
N LEU A 115 16.34 -4.22 6.51
CA LEU A 115 17.19 -5.39 6.31
C LEU A 115 16.57 -6.70 6.84
N ASN A 116 15.76 -6.56 7.90
CA ASN A 116 15.01 -7.68 8.49
C ASN A 116 13.64 -7.18 8.99
N THR A 117 12.79 -8.11 9.35
CA THR A 117 11.43 -7.83 9.82
C THR A 117 11.33 -7.40 11.28
N ASP A 118 12.41 -7.51 12.07
CA ASP A 118 12.40 -7.25 13.51
C ASP A 118 12.24 -5.76 13.84
N SER A 119 12.67 -4.90 12.91
CA SER A 119 12.52 -3.45 13.03
C SER A 119 11.15 -2.92 12.64
N ILE A 120 10.26 -3.78 12.10
CA ILE A 120 8.91 -3.39 11.70
C ILE A 120 8.00 -3.36 12.93
N PRO A 121 7.20 -2.30 13.13
CA PRO A 121 6.20 -2.26 14.19
C PRO A 121 5.32 -3.51 14.20
N LYS A 122 5.00 -4.04 15.39
CA LYS A 122 4.26 -5.31 15.54
C LYS A 122 2.88 -5.29 14.87
N ASN A 123 2.26 -4.12 14.81
CA ASN A 123 0.95 -3.88 14.19
C ASN A 123 1.05 -3.44 12.72
N LEU A 124 2.21 -3.61 12.06
CA LEU A 124 2.37 -3.31 10.64
C LEU A 124 2.80 -4.55 9.85
N ILE A 125 2.14 -4.78 8.71
CA ILE A 125 2.59 -5.72 7.68
C ILE A 125 3.00 -4.95 6.44
N MET A 126 4.20 -5.25 5.94
CA MET A 126 4.71 -4.73 4.68
C MET A 126 4.71 -5.83 3.63
N ARG A 127 3.88 -5.72 2.58
CA ARG A 127 3.81 -6.70 1.50
C ARG A 127 4.55 -6.21 0.27
N LEU A 128 5.63 -6.94 -0.08
CA LEU A 128 6.36 -6.68 -1.32
C LEU A 128 5.54 -7.17 -2.52
N SER A 129 5.15 -6.24 -3.37
CA SER A 129 4.28 -6.51 -4.52
C SER A 129 5.08 -6.98 -5.74
N GLY A 130 4.63 -8.07 -6.36
CA GLY A 130 5.21 -8.59 -7.59
C GLY A 130 5.14 -7.59 -8.75
N HIS A 131 6.18 -7.58 -9.58
CA HIS A 131 6.31 -6.65 -10.70
C HIS A 131 5.57 -7.12 -11.96
N LYS A 132 5.39 -8.42 -12.14
CA LYS A 132 4.78 -9.01 -13.34
C LYS A 132 3.51 -9.77 -13.00
N ILE A 133 2.54 -9.73 -13.92
CA ILE A 133 1.31 -10.51 -13.86
C ILE A 133 1.66 -12.01 -13.97
N ASP A 134 0.97 -12.85 -13.20
CA ASP A 134 1.13 -14.30 -13.14
C ASP A 134 2.56 -14.79 -12.80
N LYS A 135 3.36 -13.93 -12.15
CA LYS A 135 4.70 -14.27 -11.68
C LYS A 135 4.80 -14.07 -10.17
N PRO A 136 5.63 -14.88 -9.49
CA PRO A 136 5.88 -14.70 -8.06
C PRO A 136 6.53 -13.34 -7.78
N ALA A 137 6.31 -12.80 -6.59
CA ALA A 137 7.09 -11.71 -6.05
C ALA A 137 8.49 -12.20 -5.64
N ALA A 138 9.40 -11.27 -5.36
CA ALA A 138 10.76 -11.62 -4.94
C ALA A 138 10.76 -12.39 -3.61
N GLY A 139 11.38 -13.57 -3.60
CA GLY A 139 11.33 -14.54 -2.51
C GLY A 139 12.14 -14.19 -1.26
N PHE A 140 12.87 -13.08 -1.24
CA PHE A 140 13.66 -12.65 -0.08
C PHE A 140 12.81 -12.00 1.02
N TRP A 141 11.53 -11.68 0.75
CA TRP A 141 10.63 -11.02 1.68
C TRP A 141 9.49 -11.95 2.09
N PRO A 142 9.15 -12.09 3.40
CA PRO A 142 8.22 -13.12 3.86
C PRO A 142 6.76 -12.82 3.51
N TRP A 143 6.38 -11.55 3.34
CA TRP A 143 5.02 -11.15 3.02
C TRP A 143 4.97 -10.51 1.64
N THR A 144 4.27 -11.15 0.74
CA THR A 144 4.21 -10.70 -0.66
C THR A 144 2.77 -10.48 -1.12
N SER A 145 2.65 -9.82 -2.27
CA SER A 145 1.42 -9.79 -3.04
C SER A 145 1.71 -9.92 -4.53
N THR A 146 0.81 -10.57 -5.24
CA THR A 146 0.90 -10.82 -6.68
C THR A 146 -0.39 -10.40 -7.37
N VAL A 147 -0.32 -10.13 -8.68
CA VAL A 147 -1.50 -9.96 -9.54
C VAL A 147 -1.58 -11.15 -10.47
N VAL A 148 -2.74 -11.79 -10.53
CA VAL A 148 -2.94 -13.04 -11.26
C VAL A 148 -4.19 -12.96 -12.14
N THR A 149 -4.16 -13.69 -13.26
CA THR A 149 -5.33 -13.86 -14.14
C THR A 149 -6.25 -14.96 -13.65
N GLN A 150 -5.69 -15.94 -12.90
CA GLN A 150 -6.41 -17.07 -12.33
C GLN A 150 -5.94 -17.34 -10.90
N ALA A 151 -6.64 -18.23 -10.18
CA ALA A 151 -6.26 -18.68 -8.83
C ALA A 151 -6.03 -17.54 -7.82
N LYS A 152 -6.86 -16.49 -7.86
CA LYS A 152 -6.85 -15.39 -6.89
C LYS A 152 -7.16 -15.88 -5.48
N SER A 153 -6.50 -15.29 -4.47
CA SER A 153 -6.83 -15.54 -3.05
C SER A 153 -7.59 -14.37 -2.41
N CYS A 154 -7.58 -13.19 -3.05
CA CYS A 154 -8.34 -12.03 -2.57
C CYS A 154 -9.81 -12.13 -3.00
N PRO A 155 -10.78 -12.16 -2.06
CA PRO A 155 -12.20 -12.27 -2.38
C PRO A 155 -12.86 -10.93 -2.77
N ALA A 156 -12.14 -9.81 -2.71
CA ALA A 156 -12.74 -8.48 -2.85
C ALA A 156 -13.51 -8.28 -4.16
N ALA A 157 -13.03 -8.85 -5.28
CA ALA A 157 -13.72 -8.76 -6.58
C ALA A 157 -15.12 -9.37 -6.57
N GLU A 158 -15.36 -10.40 -5.73
CA GLU A 158 -16.64 -11.07 -5.55
C GLU A 158 -17.49 -10.41 -4.45
N GLN A 159 -16.92 -9.42 -3.76
CA GLN A 159 -17.50 -8.71 -2.63
C GLN A 159 -17.67 -7.21 -2.93
N GLU A 160 -18.04 -6.86 -4.17
CA GLU A 160 -18.23 -5.46 -4.59
C GLU A 160 -16.97 -4.58 -4.40
N ASN A 161 -15.81 -5.18 -4.57
CA ASN A 161 -14.49 -4.58 -4.31
C ASN A 161 -14.27 -4.15 -2.84
N GLN A 162 -14.92 -4.83 -1.91
CA GLN A 162 -14.79 -4.57 -0.47
C GLN A 162 -14.16 -5.77 0.25
N CYS A 163 -13.38 -5.48 1.30
CA CYS A 163 -12.77 -6.53 2.11
C CYS A 163 -13.78 -7.26 3.02
N LYS A 164 -14.92 -6.62 3.35
CA LYS A 164 -15.91 -7.12 4.33
C LYS A 164 -15.18 -7.66 5.57
N ASP A 165 -15.33 -8.95 5.90
CA ASP A 165 -14.68 -9.57 7.07
C ASP A 165 -13.29 -10.14 6.79
N CYS A 166 -12.83 -10.14 5.53
CA CYS A 166 -11.49 -10.59 5.18
C CYS A 166 -10.41 -9.65 5.70
N ARG A 167 -9.41 -10.19 6.40
CA ARG A 167 -8.26 -9.46 6.96
C ARG A 167 -6.91 -10.04 6.54
N ALA A 168 -6.88 -10.90 5.52
CA ALA A 168 -5.67 -11.58 5.07
C ALA A 168 -4.50 -10.63 4.75
N CYS A 169 -4.78 -9.40 4.27
CA CYS A 169 -3.73 -8.41 3.98
C CYS A 169 -2.99 -7.93 5.24
N TRP A 170 -3.63 -7.98 6.42
CA TRP A 170 -3.09 -7.62 7.73
C TRP A 170 -2.58 -8.82 8.53
N ASP A 171 -2.72 -10.04 8.00
CA ASP A 171 -2.34 -11.28 8.69
C ASP A 171 -0.90 -11.69 8.36
N ARG A 172 -0.04 -11.78 9.39
CA ARG A 172 1.36 -12.22 9.27
C ARG A 172 1.48 -13.72 8.92
N GLY A 173 0.47 -14.54 9.20
CA GLY A 173 0.41 -15.93 8.80
C GLY A 173 0.19 -16.14 7.30
N THR A 174 -0.33 -15.13 6.60
CA THR A 174 -0.58 -15.17 5.16
C THR A 174 0.65 -14.71 4.40
N ALA A 175 1.42 -15.61 3.81
CA ALA A 175 2.66 -15.30 3.11
C ALA A 175 2.43 -14.48 1.82
N ASN A 176 1.45 -14.84 0.99
CA ASN A 176 1.15 -14.14 -0.26
C ASN A 176 -0.34 -13.87 -0.43
N ILE A 177 -0.67 -12.70 -0.97
CA ILE A 177 -2.03 -12.36 -1.41
C ILE A 177 -2.03 -12.27 -2.94
N ALA A 178 -2.83 -13.11 -3.59
CA ALA A 178 -3.03 -13.07 -5.03
C ALA A 178 -4.28 -12.23 -5.37
N TYR A 179 -4.06 -11.05 -5.94
CA TYR A 179 -5.12 -10.15 -6.39
C TYR A 179 -5.52 -10.48 -7.83
N PRO A 180 -6.82 -10.38 -8.18
CA PRO A 180 -7.22 -10.48 -9.58
C PRO A 180 -6.63 -9.32 -10.39
N LEU A 181 -6.34 -9.60 -11.68
CA LEU A 181 -6.05 -8.56 -12.65
C LEU A 181 -7.31 -7.69 -12.87
N HIS A 182 -7.14 -6.37 -12.86
CA HIS A 182 -8.23 -5.38 -13.03
C HIS A 182 -8.38 -4.93 -14.47
#